data_17fe519a1b446a11f386f367ba565346
#
_entry.id   17fe519a1b446a11f386f367ba565346
#
_cell.length_a   1.000
_cell.length_b   1.000
_cell.length_c   1.000
_cell.angle_alpha   90.00
_cell.angle_beta   90.00
_cell.angle_gamma   90.00
#
_symmetry.space_group_name_H-M   'P 1'
#
loop_
_entity.id
_entity.type
_entity.pdbx_description
1 polymer ?
#
loop_
_entity_poly.entity_id
_entity_poly.type
_entity_poly.pdbx_seq_one_letter_code
_entity_poly.pdbx_strand_id
1 'polypeptide(L)'
;MQSSPISPGVRYLLDTNIILYPHDASDAVRQARAIEVLRRVGVGPSAAIPAQALAEFVNVGRRKFSPPLDFDTIYRQVEGLARVFPILPLTPAVILEATLGMRDYQFAYYDAQIWAITFLYQIPVVLSEDFNTGAVVKGVEFRNPFADTFDLATLS
;
A
#
# COMPACT_ATOMS: atom_id res chain seq x y z
N MET A 1 -4.78 22.50 6.50
CA MET A 1 -5.05 21.32 7.33
C MET A 1 -3.78 20.50 7.43
N GLN A 2 -3.27 20.36 8.64
CA GLN A 2 -2.04 19.60 8.85
C GLN A 2 -2.40 18.14 9.11
N SER A 3 -1.80 17.23 8.36
CA SER A 3 -1.85 15.81 8.70
C SER A 3 -1.04 15.59 9.98
N SER A 4 -1.57 14.79 10.92
CA SER A 4 -0.80 14.40 12.10
C SER A 4 0.41 13.59 11.64
N PRO A 5 1.61 13.86 12.18
CA PRO A 5 2.77 13.05 11.84
C PRO A 5 2.51 11.62 12.30
N ILE A 6 2.87 10.66 11.46
CA ILE A 6 2.88 9.25 11.85
C ILE A 6 4.04 9.02 12.80
N SER A 7 3.95 7.93 13.57
CA SER A 7 5.02 7.51 14.46
C SER A 7 6.37 7.52 13.74
N PRO A 8 7.43 8.02 14.36
CA PRO A 8 8.77 7.92 13.80
C PRO A 8 9.09 6.49 13.41
N GLY A 9 9.68 6.29 12.24
CA GLY A 9 10.05 4.96 11.76
C GLY A 9 9.15 4.41 10.67
N VAL A 10 7.98 5.00 10.38
CA VAL A 10 7.19 4.61 9.21
C VAL A 10 7.87 5.14 7.95
N ARG A 11 8.31 4.22 7.10
CA ARG A 11 9.10 4.51 5.89
C ARG A 11 8.39 4.13 4.60
N TYR A 12 7.39 3.26 4.69
CA TYR A 12 6.72 2.68 3.53
C TYR A 12 5.22 2.84 3.62
N LEU A 13 4.58 3.16 2.49
CA LEU A 13 3.15 2.98 2.30
C LEU A 13 2.93 1.73 1.46
N LEU A 14 2.02 0.86 1.88
CA LEU A 14 1.71 -0.37 1.17
C LEU A 14 0.49 -0.17 0.28
N ASP A 15 0.65 -0.38 -1.02
CA ASP A 15 -0.47 -0.38 -1.95
C ASP A 15 -1.25 -1.71 -1.87
N THR A 16 -2.42 -1.74 -2.46
CA THR A 16 -3.38 -2.85 -2.36
C THR A 16 -2.78 -4.18 -2.81
N ASN A 17 -1.98 -4.20 -3.88
CA ASN A 17 -1.39 -5.45 -4.38
C ASN A 17 -0.50 -6.15 -3.35
N ILE A 18 0.16 -5.41 -2.47
CA ILE A 18 1.00 -6.00 -1.42
C ILE A 18 0.16 -6.84 -0.44
N ILE A 19 -1.05 -6.41 -0.14
CA ILE A 19 -1.93 -7.11 0.81
C ILE A 19 -2.86 -8.12 0.13
N LEU A 20 -3.00 -8.05 -1.19
CA LEU A 20 -3.80 -9.01 -1.97
C LEU A 20 -3.03 -10.27 -2.33
N TYR A 21 -1.80 -10.15 -2.82
CA TYR A 21 -1.03 -11.30 -3.31
C TYR A 21 -0.78 -12.40 -2.29
N PRO A 22 -0.71 -12.16 -0.97
CA PRO A 22 -0.62 -13.27 -0.01
C PRO A 22 -1.77 -14.29 -0.11
N HIS A 23 -2.91 -13.87 -0.66
CA HIS A 23 -4.09 -14.71 -0.82
C HIS A 23 -4.27 -15.26 -2.24
N ASP A 24 -3.35 -14.95 -3.16
CA ASP A 24 -3.46 -15.34 -4.57
C ASP A 24 -2.59 -16.56 -4.87
N ALA A 25 -3.18 -17.76 -4.72
CA ALA A 25 -2.49 -19.02 -5.00
C ALA A 25 -2.22 -19.24 -6.50
N SER A 26 -2.83 -18.44 -7.39
CA SER A 26 -2.60 -18.56 -8.83
C SER A 26 -1.23 -18.01 -9.26
N ASP A 27 -0.58 -17.21 -8.40
CA ASP A 27 0.76 -16.67 -8.64
C ASP A 27 1.63 -16.93 -7.40
N ALA A 28 2.23 -18.12 -7.36
CA ALA A 28 3.01 -18.56 -6.20
C ALA A 28 4.26 -17.69 -5.96
N VAL A 29 4.84 -17.10 -6.99
CA VAL A 29 6.03 -16.26 -6.87
C VAL A 29 5.66 -14.95 -6.18
N ARG A 30 4.62 -14.26 -6.67
CA ARG A 30 4.14 -13.02 -6.05
C ARG A 30 3.57 -13.26 -4.66
N GLN A 31 2.88 -14.37 -4.46
CA GLN A 31 2.36 -14.74 -3.15
C GLN A 31 3.47 -14.83 -2.10
N ALA A 32 4.51 -15.59 -2.37
CA ALA A 32 5.63 -15.76 -1.45
C ALA A 32 6.35 -14.43 -1.21
N ARG A 33 6.52 -13.63 -2.25
CA ARG A 33 7.19 -12.33 -2.15
C ARG A 33 6.41 -11.34 -1.30
N ALA A 34 5.10 -11.26 -1.50
CA ALA A 34 4.23 -10.38 -0.71
C ALA A 34 4.21 -10.78 0.77
N ILE A 35 4.16 -12.08 1.06
CA ILE A 35 4.25 -12.58 2.43
C ILE A 35 5.56 -12.14 3.09
N GLU A 36 6.68 -12.25 2.39
CA GLU A 36 7.98 -11.83 2.91
C GLU A 36 8.06 -10.31 3.12
N VAL A 37 7.51 -9.51 2.20
CA VAL A 37 7.43 -8.06 2.37
C VAL A 37 6.68 -7.72 3.66
N LEU A 38 5.48 -8.28 3.84
CA LEU A 38 4.66 -8.01 5.03
C LEU A 38 5.35 -8.45 6.31
N ARG A 39 6.03 -9.60 6.27
CA ARG A 39 6.78 -10.09 7.42
C ARG A 39 7.88 -9.11 7.83
N ARG A 40 8.63 -8.59 6.86
CA ARG A 40 9.74 -7.67 7.14
C ARG A 40 9.28 -6.32 7.66
N VAL A 41 8.28 -5.72 7.00
CA VAL A 41 7.80 -4.39 7.41
C VAL A 41 6.87 -4.42 8.62
N GLY A 42 6.38 -5.60 9.01
CA GLY A 42 5.50 -5.77 10.16
C GLY A 42 6.21 -5.90 11.49
N VAL A 43 7.52 -6.17 11.48
CA VAL A 43 8.33 -6.28 12.70
C VAL A 43 8.75 -4.88 13.15
N GLY A 44 8.08 -4.32 14.17
CA GLY A 44 8.28 -2.93 14.55
C GLY A 44 7.82 -2.02 13.41
N PRO A 45 6.52 -1.70 13.30
CA PRO A 45 5.89 -1.35 12.04
C PRO A 45 6.58 -0.18 11.34
N SER A 46 7.29 -0.50 10.26
CA SER A 46 7.94 0.47 9.39
C SER A 46 7.07 0.87 8.19
N ALA A 47 5.84 0.34 8.13
CA ALA A 47 4.90 0.60 7.05
C ALA A 47 3.54 1.05 7.57
N ALA A 48 2.79 1.75 6.73
CA ALA A 48 1.39 2.11 6.95
C ALA A 48 0.55 1.65 5.75
N ILE A 49 -0.75 1.48 5.96
CA ILE A 49 -1.70 1.06 4.94
C ILE A 49 -2.77 2.15 4.81
N PRO A 50 -3.05 2.66 3.60
CA PRO A 50 -4.16 3.58 3.42
C PRO A 50 -5.49 2.83 3.54
N ALA A 51 -6.50 3.47 4.13
CA ALA A 51 -7.85 2.88 4.25
C ALA A 51 -8.40 2.43 2.90
N GLN A 52 -8.07 3.15 1.82
CA GLN A 52 -8.42 2.77 0.45
C GLN A 52 -7.95 1.35 0.11
N ALA A 53 -6.72 0.98 0.49
CA ALA A 53 -6.17 -0.35 0.19
C ALA A 53 -6.95 -1.45 0.92
N LEU A 54 -7.39 -1.20 2.15
CA LEU A 54 -8.25 -2.15 2.87
C LEU A 54 -9.61 -2.30 2.18
N ALA A 55 -10.20 -1.19 1.73
CA ALA A 55 -11.47 -1.22 1.00
C ALA A 55 -11.34 -2.01 -0.32
N GLU A 56 -10.27 -1.78 -1.06
CA GLU A 56 -10.00 -2.53 -2.29
C GLU A 56 -9.75 -4.02 -2.01
N PHE A 57 -9.05 -4.35 -0.93
CA PHE A 57 -8.83 -5.73 -0.51
C PHE A 57 -10.15 -6.48 -0.33
N VAL A 58 -11.12 -5.87 0.35
CA VAL A 58 -12.45 -6.47 0.54
C VAL A 58 -13.14 -6.69 -0.81
N ASN A 59 -13.17 -5.65 -1.64
CA ASN A 59 -13.87 -5.72 -2.92
C ASN A 59 -13.25 -6.73 -3.88
N VAL A 60 -11.93 -6.71 -4.03
CA VAL A 60 -11.21 -7.62 -4.93
C VAL A 60 -11.25 -9.05 -4.41
N GLY A 61 -11.10 -9.24 -3.09
CA GLY A 61 -11.17 -10.57 -2.46
C GLY A 61 -12.50 -11.28 -2.71
N ARG A 62 -13.59 -10.51 -2.77
CA ARG A 62 -14.92 -11.06 -3.07
C ARG A 62 -15.22 -11.22 -4.55
N ARG A 63 -14.60 -10.43 -5.41
CA ARG A 63 -14.96 -10.36 -6.84
C ARG A 63 -13.99 -11.05 -7.78
N LYS A 64 -12.70 -10.99 -7.51
CA LYS A 64 -11.68 -11.40 -8.49
C LYS A 64 -11.00 -12.71 -8.17
N PHE A 65 -11.06 -13.20 -6.95
CA PHE A 65 -10.52 -14.51 -6.63
C PHE A 65 -11.50 -15.62 -6.98
N SER A 66 -10.99 -16.76 -7.42
CA SER A 66 -11.79 -17.95 -7.76
C SER A 66 -11.22 -19.17 -7.01
N PRO A 67 -11.90 -19.66 -5.98
CA PRO A 67 -13.17 -19.12 -5.43
C PRO A 67 -12.96 -17.79 -4.71
N PRO A 68 -14.02 -17.00 -4.51
CA PRO A 68 -13.95 -15.78 -3.71
C PRO A 68 -13.48 -16.09 -2.29
N LEU A 69 -12.73 -15.17 -1.69
CA LEU A 69 -12.40 -15.27 -0.26
C LEU A 69 -13.70 -15.19 0.55
N ASP A 70 -13.84 -16.05 1.56
CA ASP A 70 -15.02 -15.98 2.42
C ASP A 70 -15.00 -14.74 3.33
N PHE A 71 -16.19 -14.35 3.81
CA PHE A 71 -16.34 -13.13 4.61
C PHE A 71 -15.56 -13.18 5.92
N ASP A 72 -15.50 -14.34 6.57
CA ASP A 72 -14.76 -14.49 7.82
C ASP A 72 -13.26 -14.30 7.61
N THR A 73 -12.72 -14.83 6.52
CA THR A 73 -11.31 -14.65 6.16
C THR A 73 -11.01 -13.17 5.90
N ILE A 74 -11.86 -12.49 5.11
CA ILE A 74 -11.69 -11.07 4.80
C ILE A 74 -11.73 -10.24 6.09
N TYR A 75 -12.73 -10.48 6.93
CA TYR A 75 -12.87 -9.74 8.18
C TYR A 75 -11.64 -9.90 9.07
N ARG A 76 -11.17 -11.14 9.27
CA ARG A 76 -9.99 -11.42 10.10
C ARG A 76 -8.71 -10.82 9.54
N GLN A 77 -8.55 -10.82 8.21
CA GLN A 77 -7.38 -10.22 7.56
C GLN A 77 -7.37 -8.71 7.73
N VAL A 78 -8.48 -8.04 7.49
CA VAL A 78 -8.58 -6.59 7.70
C VAL A 78 -8.32 -6.22 9.16
N GLU A 79 -8.91 -6.96 10.09
CA GLU A 79 -8.69 -6.74 11.52
C GLU A 79 -7.22 -6.94 11.89
N GLY A 80 -6.60 -8.01 11.39
CA GLY A 80 -5.19 -8.31 11.66
C GLY A 80 -4.26 -7.24 11.10
N LEU A 81 -4.48 -6.78 9.88
CA LEU A 81 -3.70 -5.70 9.28
C LEU A 81 -3.83 -4.40 10.07
N ALA A 82 -5.05 -4.07 10.51
CA ALA A 82 -5.30 -2.86 11.29
C ALA A 82 -4.68 -2.90 12.69
N ARG A 83 -4.41 -4.10 13.22
CA ARG A 83 -3.70 -4.25 14.49
C ARG A 83 -2.20 -4.08 14.34
N VAL A 84 -1.64 -4.50 13.22
CA VAL A 84 -0.18 -4.50 12.99
C VAL A 84 0.28 -3.15 12.44
N PHE A 85 -0.47 -2.57 11.50
CA PHE A 85 -0.06 -1.39 10.75
C PHE A 85 -0.94 -0.18 11.08
N PRO A 86 -0.37 1.04 11.13
CA PRO A 86 -1.18 2.25 11.11
C PRO A 86 -2.04 2.31 9.85
N ILE A 87 -3.32 2.63 10.00
CA ILE A 87 -4.24 2.78 8.88
C ILE A 87 -4.50 4.28 8.67
N LEU A 88 -4.20 4.75 7.47
CA LEU A 88 -4.31 6.17 7.14
C LEU A 88 -5.68 6.46 6.51
N PRO A 89 -6.46 7.39 7.08
CA PRO A 89 -7.81 7.66 6.60
C PRO A 89 -7.80 8.43 5.28
N LEU A 90 -8.83 8.19 4.45
CA LEU A 90 -9.11 8.99 3.27
C LEU A 90 -9.85 10.26 3.70
N THR A 91 -9.20 11.40 3.60
CA THR A 91 -9.72 12.69 4.04
C THR A 91 -9.94 13.64 2.87
N PRO A 92 -10.72 14.74 3.04
CA PRO A 92 -10.81 15.78 2.01
C PRO A 92 -9.43 16.33 1.60
N ALA A 93 -8.49 16.47 2.54
CA ALA A 93 -7.14 16.95 2.23
C ALA A 93 -6.43 16.01 1.25
N VAL A 94 -6.56 14.70 1.44
CA VAL A 94 -5.98 13.69 0.53
C VAL A 94 -6.61 13.82 -0.86
N ILE A 95 -7.93 13.96 -0.94
CA ILE A 95 -8.64 14.08 -2.22
C ILE A 95 -8.23 15.35 -2.96
N LEU A 96 -8.11 16.46 -2.26
CA LEU A 96 -7.67 17.73 -2.86
C LEU A 96 -6.23 17.60 -3.40
N GLU A 97 -5.32 17.04 -2.62
CA GLU A 97 -3.93 16.84 -3.05
C GLU A 97 -3.85 15.86 -4.23
N ALA A 98 -4.66 14.80 -4.21
CA ALA A 98 -4.75 13.85 -5.33
C ALA A 98 -5.21 14.55 -6.61
N THR A 99 -6.16 15.48 -6.52
CA THR A 99 -6.63 16.25 -7.67
C THR A 99 -5.49 17.08 -8.28
N LEU A 100 -4.66 17.69 -7.44
CA LEU A 100 -3.47 18.41 -7.90
C LEU A 100 -2.46 17.46 -8.57
N GLY A 101 -2.27 16.27 -8.01
CA GLY A 101 -1.38 15.25 -8.60
C GLY A 101 -1.84 14.78 -9.97
N MET A 102 -3.15 14.63 -10.17
CA MET A 102 -3.71 14.33 -11.49
C MET A 102 -3.38 15.43 -12.51
N ARG A 103 -3.55 16.67 -12.10
CA ARG A 103 -3.29 17.84 -12.96
C ARG A 103 -1.82 17.99 -13.31
N ASP A 104 -0.95 17.88 -12.30
CA ASP A 104 0.47 18.26 -12.42
C ASP A 104 1.35 17.10 -12.88
N TYR A 105 0.98 15.85 -12.52
CA TYR A 105 1.80 14.66 -12.79
C TYR A 105 1.09 13.61 -13.63
N GLN A 106 -0.16 13.89 -14.02
CA GLN A 106 -0.97 13.00 -14.88
C GLN A 106 -1.20 11.61 -14.29
N PHE A 107 -1.27 11.51 -12.97
CA PHE A 107 -1.67 10.27 -12.32
C PHE A 107 -3.12 9.91 -12.65
N ALA A 108 -3.41 8.61 -12.80
CA ALA A 108 -4.78 8.12 -12.68
C ALA A 108 -5.30 8.40 -11.27
N TYR A 109 -6.61 8.55 -11.10
CA TYR A 109 -7.19 9.07 -9.86
C TYR A 109 -6.79 8.27 -8.60
N TYR A 110 -6.91 6.94 -8.65
CA TYR A 110 -6.60 6.13 -7.46
C TYR A 110 -5.09 6.09 -7.19
N ASP A 111 -4.26 6.13 -8.22
CA ASP A 111 -2.82 6.28 -8.07
C ASP A 111 -2.46 7.64 -7.46
N ALA A 112 -3.17 8.68 -7.85
CA ALA A 112 -3.01 10.02 -7.25
C ALA A 112 -3.36 10.02 -5.77
N GLN A 113 -4.38 9.26 -5.34
CA GLN A 113 -4.71 9.12 -3.91
C GLN A 113 -3.57 8.46 -3.12
N ILE A 114 -2.98 7.40 -3.67
CA ILE A 114 -1.84 6.72 -3.04
C ILE A 114 -0.67 7.68 -2.88
N TRP A 115 -0.32 8.39 -3.97
CA TRP A 115 0.74 9.39 -3.91
C TRP A 115 0.42 10.50 -2.90
N ALA A 116 -0.80 11.04 -2.93
CA ALA A 116 -1.21 12.17 -2.09
C ALA A 116 -1.14 11.85 -0.60
N ILE A 117 -1.66 10.69 -0.19
CA ILE A 117 -1.61 10.30 1.21
C ILE A 117 -0.17 10.08 1.66
N THR A 118 0.66 9.50 0.81
CA THR A 118 2.08 9.29 1.10
C THR A 118 2.80 10.62 1.28
N PHE A 119 2.53 11.56 0.37
CA PHE A 119 3.09 12.90 0.43
C PHE A 119 2.66 13.67 1.68
N LEU A 120 1.37 13.68 1.98
CA LEU A 120 0.83 14.44 3.12
C LEU A 120 1.31 13.89 4.47
N TYR A 121 1.49 12.57 4.58
CA TYR A 121 2.01 11.95 5.81
C TYR A 121 3.54 11.91 5.84
N GLN A 122 4.22 12.46 4.83
CA GLN A 122 5.67 12.53 4.76
C GLN A 122 6.34 11.14 4.81
N ILE A 123 5.70 10.15 4.20
CA ILE A 123 6.27 8.82 4.04
C ILE A 123 7.13 8.84 2.78
N PRO A 124 8.40 8.40 2.84
CA PRO A 124 9.31 8.55 1.69
C PRO A 124 9.10 7.56 0.55
N VAL A 125 8.50 6.39 0.81
CA VAL A 125 8.46 5.32 -0.19
C VAL A 125 7.07 4.67 -0.26
N VAL A 126 6.57 4.49 -1.49
CA VAL A 126 5.42 3.63 -1.78
C VAL A 126 5.94 2.28 -2.29
N LEU A 127 5.45 1.19 -1.71
CA LEU A 127 5.67 -0.17 -2.22
C LEU A 127 4.45 -0.57 -3.06
N SER A 128 4.65 -0.73 -4.36
CA SER A 128 3.59 -1.08 -5.31
C SER A 128 4.20 -1.63 -6.59
N GLU A 129 3.47 -2.53 -7.28
CA GLU A 129 3.87 -2.96 -8.62
C GLU A 129 3.29 -2.07 -9.73
N ASP A 130 2.36 -1.15 -9.41
CA ASP A 130 1.60 -0.39 -10.40
C ASP A 130 2.28 0.90 -10.86
N PHE A 131 3.34 1.33 -10.17
CA PHE A 131 4.08 2.54 -10.49
C PHE A 131 5.43 2.22 -11.10
N ASN A 132 5.98 3.17 -11.86
CA ASN A 132 7.34 3.04 -12.39
C ASN A 132 8.35 3.03 -11.26
N THR A 133 9.02 1.89 -11.06
CA THR A 133 10.05 1.73 -10.05
C THR A 133 11.15 2.76 -10.23
N GLY A 134 11.51 3.42 -9.12
CA GLY A 134 12.54 4.44 -9.08
C GLY A 134 12.04 5.85 -9.38
N ALA A 135 10.78 6.02 -9.83
CA ALA A 135 10.22 7.35 -10.01
C ALA A 135 10.12 8.07 -8.65
N VAL A 136 10.42 9.36 -8.64
CA VAL A 136 10.31 10.20 -7.44
C VAL A 136 9.47 11.41 -7.80
N VAL A 137 8.36 11.62 -7.07
CA VAL A 137 7.46 12.74 -7.27
C VAL A 137 7.29 13.48 -5.95
N LYS A 138 7.77 14.72 -5.88
CA LYS A 138 7.78 15.55 -4.66
C LYS A 138 8.29 14.79 -3.43
N GLY A 139 9.42 14.10 -3.59
CA GLY A 139 10.06 13.36 -2.49
C GLY A 139 9.45 12.00 -2.19
N VAL A 140 8.39 11.59 -2.87
CA VAL A 140 7.80 10.25 -2.76
C VAL A 140 8.42 9.35 -3.82
N GLU A 141 9.13 8.31 -3.40
CA GLU A 141 9.73 7.32 -4.29
C GLU A 141 8.82 6.10 -4.41
N PHE A 142 8.68 5.58 -5.63
CA PHE A 142 7.92 4.35 -5.91
C PHE A 142 8.88 3.19 -6.13
N ARG A 143 8.67 2.08 -5.40
CA ARG A 143 9.46 0.86 -5.53
C ARG A 143 8.55 -0.34 -5.72
N ASN A 144 8.90 -1.20 -6.67
CA ASN A 144 8.18 -2.43 -6.93
C ASN A 144 8.89 -3.61 -6.26
N PRO A 145 8.36 -4.14 -5.14
CA PRO A 145 9.01 -5.27 -4.47
C PRO A 145 8.88 -6.61 -5.21
N PHE A 146 8.07 -6.66 -6.27
CA PHE A 146 7.92 -7.85 -7.12
C PHE A 146 8.90 -7.88 -8.29
N ALA A 147 9.65 -6.80 -8.52
CA ALA A 147 10.67 -6.77 -9.55
C ALA A 147 11.85 -7.68 -9.16
N ASP A 148 12.43 -8.38 -10.14
CA ASP A 148 13.56 -9.28 -9.91
C ASP A 148 14.78 -8.57 -9.32
N THR A 149 14.94 -7.29 -9.64
CA THR A 149 16.04 -6.46 -9.16
C THR A 149 15.85 -5.92 -7.75
N PHE A 150 14.67 -6.11 -7.15
CA PHE A 150 14.39 -5.59 -5.82
C PHE A 150 15.03 -6.48 -4.75
N ASP A 151 15.82 -5.86 -3.86
CA ASP A 151 16.45 -6.57 -2.75
C ASP A 151 15.57 -6.46 -1.50
N LEU A 152 14.92 -7.56 -1.12
CA LEU A 152 14.08 -7.64 0.07
C LEU A 152 14.85 -7.31 1.36
N ALA A 153 16.16 -7.54 1.39
CA ALA A 153 16.96 -7.23 2.57
C ALA A 153 17.02 -5.72 2.87
N THR A 154 16.67 -4.86 1.92
CA THR A 154 16.60 -3.41 2.14
C THR A 154 15.38 -2.97 2.95
N LEU A 155 14.38 -3.84 3.12
CA LEU A 155 13.21 -3.56 3.94
C LEU A 155 13.54 -3.79 5.42
N SER A 156 13.37 -2.75 6.21
CA SER A 156 13.65 -2.79 7.65
C SER A 156 12.55 -2.07 8.44
#